data_aaae681301a623a3eda1a1d8e7749490
#
_entry.id   aaae681301a623a3eda1a1d8e7749490
#
_cell.length_a   1.000
_cell.length_b   1.000
_cell.length_c   1.000
_cell.angle_alpha   90.00
_cell.angle_beta   90.00
_cell.angle_gamma   90.00
#
_symmetry.space_group_name_H-M   'P 1'
#
loop_
_entity.id
_entity.type
_entity.pdbx_description
1 polymer ?
#
loop_
_entity_poly.entity_id
_entity_poly.type
_entity_poly.pdbx_seq_one_letter_code
_entity_poly.pdbx_strand_id
1 'polypeptide(L)'
;MEKERIYIDLLRKALGFSHSKVELTDLSGVLQLAARQGTLALIAEELLSDYSDGVDEKTKLMLKQHCATNFMQQQLMSSAMQRAVTALTDAGIRSVMIKGFTLARLYAKPYLREWGDVDLFVGKEAYHPGAAALRAAFPEAALFEAEEDHYKHYNITLERTAVEMHRVSASFAHPRDARIYDALEQDALVANAYLYQSAEEQWYEPEWRFNVLFVFFHSWEHFVDSRTAVLRQFCDLALLLSKGKPDNVSYADLATYLQTNLRKLHLLEVWKLYAYIMVHYLGLPESQCPLYTDACREKAEALFAAVLNRPAKRPKEKDTAPKNIILRKLYTFRLRWHDAREIARFEPVYARHMVATTIAQSWDRFKRGENTRKWE
;
A
#
# COMPACT_ATOMS: atom_id res chain seq x y z
N MET A 1 1.05 11.83 -22.99
CA MET A 1 1.99 12.91 -22.54
C MET A 1 1.23 14.11 -21.97
N GLU A 2 0.32 14.77 -22.71
CA GLU A 2 -0.38 15.97 -22.18
C GLU A 2 -1.32 15.66 -21.02
N LYS A 3 -2.19 14.64 -21.11
CA LYS A 3 -3.07 14.21 -20.01
C LYS A 3 -2.32 13.80 -18.74
N GLU A 4 -1.15 13.18 -18.88
CA GLU A 4 -0.32 12.79 -17.74
C GLU A 4 0.24 14.01 -17.02
N ARG A 5 0.67 15.04 -17.76
CA ARG A 5 1.12 16.31 -17.21
C ARG A 5 -0.02 17.00 -16.45
N ILE A 6 -1.19 17.15 -17.07
CA ILE A 6 -2.38 17.76 -16.44
C ILE A 6 -2.77 16.98 -15.17
N TYR A 7 -2.80 15.67 -15.23
CA TYR A 7 -3.11 14.81 -14.09
C TYR A 7 -2.12 15.01 -12.94
N ILE A 8 -0.82 15.05 -13.22
CA ILE A 8 0.22 15.27 -12.20
C ILE A 8 0.13 16.67 -11.60
N ASP A 9 -0.12 17.69 -12.40
CA ASP A 9 -0.25 19.06 -11.91
C ASP A 9 -1.48 19.23 -11.01
N LEU A 10 -2.63 18.62 -11.36
CA LEU A 10 -3.80 18.54 -10.48
C LEU A 10 -3.50 17.76 -9.18
N LEU A 11 -2.78 16.66 -9.29
CA LEU A 11 -2.43 15.84 -8.13
C LEU A 11 -1.50 16.60 -7.16
N ARG A 12 -0.50 17.33 -7.66
CA ARG A 12 0.34 18.23 -6.85
C ARG A 12 -0.49 19.24 -6.08
N LYS A 13 -1.48 19.81 -6.75
CA LYS A 13 -2.37 20.78 -6.15
C LYS A 13 -3.23 20.15 -5.06
N ALA A 14 -3.86 19.01 -5.32
CA ALA A 14 -4.68 18.26 -4.38
C ALA A 14 -3.90 17.82 -3.13
N LEU A 15 -2.61 17.56 -3.25
CA LEU A 15 -1.73 17.23 -2.15
C LEU A 15 -1.24 18.47 -1.36
N GLY A 16 -1.45 19.67 -1.90
CA GLY A 16 -0.99 20.94 -1.31
C GLY A 16 0.48 21.25 -1.59
N PHE A 17 1.07 20.62 -2.61
CA PHE A 17 2.47 20.87 -3.03
C PHE A 17 2.60 21.88 -4.17
N SER A 18 1.49 22.36 -4.73
CA SER A 18 1.45 23.39 -5.77
C SER A 18 0.19 24.25 -5.63
N HIS A 19 0.28 25.51 -6.03
CA HIS A 19 -0.84 26.46 -6.13
C HIS A 19 -1.04 26.95 -7.56
N SER A 20 -0.32 26.39 -8.53
CA SER A 20 -0.39 26.81 -9.94
C SER A 20 -1.74 26.44 -10.55
N LYS A 21 -2.25 27.32 -11.43
CA LYS A 21 -3.43 26.98 -12.26
C LYS A 21 -3.06 25.92 -13.29
N VAL A 22 -3.96 25.00 -13.52
CA VAL A 22 -3.82 23.92 -14.51
C VAL A 22 -4.79 24.16 -15.64
N GLU A 23 -4.33 24.09 -16.89
CA GLU A 23 -5.17 24.17 -18.07
C GLU A 23 -5.75 22.76 -18.37
N LEU A 24 -7.09 22.66 -18.44
CA LEU A 24 -7.79 21.40 -18.63
C LEU A 24 -8.10 21.18 -20.11
N THR A 25 -7.24 20.49 -20.84
CA THR A 25 -7.42 20.20 -22.28
C THR A 25 -7.92 18.77 -22.56
N ASP A 26 -7.64 17.79 -21.68
CA ASP A 26 -8.10 16.39 -21.81
C ASP A 26 -8.68 15.88 -20.49
N LEU A 27 -9.82 16.42 -20.07
CA LEU A 27 -10.46 16.05 -18.82
C LEU A 27 -10.82 14.55 -18.76
N SER A 28 -11.33 13.98 -19.87
CA SER A 28 -11.71 12.55 -19.91
C SER A 28 -10.52 11.63 -19.69
N GLY A 29 -9.38 11.90 -20.33
CA GLY A 29 -8.15 11.13 -20.14
C GLY A 29 -7.58 11.27 -18.73
N VAL A 30 -7.68 12.46 -18.12
CA VAL A 30 -7.28 12.72 -16.73
C VAL A 30 -8.12 11.91 -15.75
N LEU A 31 -9.45 11.93 -15.89
CA LEU A 31 -10.35 11.18 -15.00
C LEU A 31 -10.15 9.67 -15.10
N GLN A 32 -9.95 9.13 -16.31
CA GLN A 32 -9.62 7.71 -16.50
C GLN A 32 -8.31 7.34 -15.84
N LEU A 33 -7.29 8.20 -15.91
CA LEU A 33 -6.00 7.97 -15.28
C LEU A 33 -6.14 8.03 -13.76
N ALA A 34 -6.82 9.04 -13.22
CA ALA A 34 -7.07 9.18 -11.79
C ALA A 34 -7.80 7.96 -11.19
N ALA A 35 -8.83 7.46 -11.88
CA ALA A 35 -9.55 6.26 -11.47
C ALA A 35 -8.65 5.01 -11.44
N ARG A 36 -7.79 4.83 -12.46
CA ARG A 36 -6.83 3.71 -12.48
C ARG A 36 -5.76 3.81 -11.40
N GLN A 37 -5.41 5.03 -10.98
CA GLN A 37 -4.37 5.31 -10.00
C GLN A 37 -4.90 5.43 -8.56
N GLY A 38 -6.22 5.24 -8.34
CA GLY A 38 -6.85 5.32 -7.01
C GLY A 38 -6.80 6.73 -6.42
N THR A 39 -6.91 7.76 -7.26
CA THR A 39 -6.82 9.18 -6.88
C THR A 39 -7.97 10.01 -7.41
N LEU A 40 -9.05 9.34 -7.88
CA LEU A 40 -10.17 10.05 -8.49
C LEU A 40 -10.86 11.01 -7.52
N ALA A 41 -11.00 10.64 -6.25
CA ALA A 41 -11.59 11.51 -5.24
C ALA A 41 -10.76 12.77 -4.98
N LEU A 42 -9.41 12.66 -4.99
CA LEU A 42 -8.50 13.82 -4.90
C LEU A 42 -8.70 14.79 -6.08
N ILE A 43 -8.68 14.24 -7.30
CA ILE A 43 -8.87 15.04 -8.52
C ILE A 43 -10.29 15.61 -8.58
N ALA A 44 -11.29 14.87 -8.12
CA ALA A 44 -12.67 15.33 -8.07
C ALA A 44 -12.84 16.56 -7.17
N GLU A 45 -12.23 16.57 -6.00
CA GLU A 45 -12.28 17.71 -5.08
C GLU A 45 -11.70 18.97 -5.72
N GLU A 46 -10.53 18.88 -6.36
CA GLU A 46 -9.92 20.00 -7.08
C GLU A 46 -10.79 20.51 -8.23
N LEU A 47 -11.34 19.61 -9.05
CA LEU A 47 -12.17 19.96 -10.17
C LEU A 47 -13.49 20.62 -9.75
N LEU A 48 -14.08 20.17 -8.65
CA LEU A 48 -15.35 20.71 -8.14
C LEU A 48 -15.17 22.04 -7.40
N SER A 49 -13.99 22.30 -6.81
CA SER A 49 -13.70 23.56 -6.12
C SER A 49 -13.18 24.63 -7.07
N ASP A 50 -12.03 24.39 -7.69
CA ASP A 50 -11.25 25.44 -8.37
C ASP A 50 -11.47 25.48 -9.89
N TYR A 51 -12.05 24.43 -10.49
CA TYR A 51 -12.23 24.30 -11.94
C TYR A 51 -13.67 24.03 -12.35
N SER A 52 -14.62 24.30 -11.47
CA SER A 52 -16.04 23.98 -11.69
C SER A 52 -16.59 24.53 -13.01
N ASP A 53 -16.20 25.74 -13.42
CA ASP A 53 -16.68 26.37 -14.67
C ASP A 53 -16.21 25.63 -15.93
N GLY A 54 -15.10 24.90 -15.86
CA GLY A 54 -14.56 24.12 -16.97
C GLY A 54 -15.08 22.67 -17.04
N VAL A 55 -15.97 22.27 -16.13
CA VAL A 55 -16.50 20.91 -16.02
C VAL A 55 -17.99 20.90 -16.31
N ASP A 56 -18.46 20.05 -17.23
CA ASP A 56 -19.89 19.91 -17.54
C ASP A 56 -20.71 19.31 -16.37
N GLU A 57 -22.01 19.60 -16.33
CA GLU A 57 -22.89 19.22 -15.21
C GLU A 57 -22.99 17.69 -15.01
N LYS A 58 -22.92 16.90 -16.06
CA LYS A 58 -22.95 15.43 -15.98
C LYS A 58 -21.69 14.91 -15.28
N THR A 59 -20.54 15.44 -15.67
CA THR A 59 -19.25 15.11 -15.04
C THR A 59 -19.22 15.59 -13.58
N LYS A 60 -19.70 16.80 -13.28
CA LYS A 60 -19.81 17.27 -11.88
C LYS A 60 -20.67 16.33 -11.03
N LEU A 61 -21.81 15.90 -11.55
CA LEU A 61 -22.69 14.97 -10.84
C LEU A 61 -21.97 13.64 -10.54
N MET A 62 -21.30 13.08 -11.54
CA MET A 62 -20.51 11.84 -11.39
C MET A 62 -19.41 12.00 -10.33
N LEU A 63 -18.66 13.10 -10.33
CA LEU A 63 -17.61 13.38 -9.36
C LEU A 63 -18.16 13.54 -7.94
N LYS A 64 -19.28 14.28 -7.78
CA LYS A 64 -19.97 14.42 -6.49
C LYS A 64 -20.44 13.07 -5.94
N GLN A 65 -21.02 12.22 -6.80
CA GLN A 65 -21.45 10.87 -6.43
C GLN A 65 -20.26 10.00 -6.01
N HIS A 66 -19.14 10.09 -6.72
CA HIS A 66 -17.92 9.35 -6.35
C HIS A 66 -17.39 9.77 -4.96
N CYS A 67 -17.27 11.07 -4.70
CA CYS A 67 -16.85 11.59 -3.39
C CYS A 67 -17.83 11.18 -2.28
N ALA A 68 -19.15 11.25 -2.52
CA ALA A 68 -20.14 10.83 -1.55
C ALA A 68 -20.07 9.32 -1.25
N THR A 69 -19.87 8.49 -2.26
CA THR A 69 -19.66 7.04 -2.10
C THR A 69 -18.41 6.75 -1.27
N ASN A 70 -17.32 7.44 -1.55
CA ASN A 70 -16.06 7.27 -0.83
C ASN A 70 -16.19 7.71 0.64
N PHE A 71 -16.92 8.80 0.90
CA PHE A 71 -17.25 9.24 2.26
C PHE A 71 -18.07 8.19 3.01
N MET A 72 -19.15 7.67 2.40
CA MET A 72 -19.98 6.63 3.01
C MET A 72 -19.19 5.35 3.30
N GLN A 73 -18.32 4.95 2.37
CA GLN A 73 -17.43 3.81 2.56
C GLN A 73 -16.49 4.03 3.74
N GLN A 74 -15.92 5.22 3.89
CA GLN A 74 -15.08 5.56 5.02
C GLN A 74 -15.83 5.40 6.35
N GLN A 75 -17.10 5.85 6.44
CA GLN A 75 -17.90 5.73 7.66
C GLN A 75 -18.13 4.24 8.04
N LEU A 76 -18.46 3.40 7.05
CA LEU A 76 -18.60 1.95 7.27
C LEU A 76 -17.29 1.32 7.74
N MET A 77 -16.17 1.72 7.14
CA MET A 77 -14.84 1.22 7.52
C MET A 77 -14.45 1.68 8.93
N SER A 78 -14.78 2.93 9.33
CA SER A 78 -14.53 3.41 10.68
C SER A 78 -15.34 2.60 11.70
N SER A 79 -16.62 2.34 11.44
CA SER A 79 -17.45 1.48 12.29
C SER A 79 -16.87 0.06 12.41
N ALA A 80 -16.53 -0.57 11.29
CA ALA A 80 -15.95 -1.91 11.27
C ALA A 80 -14.61 -1.97 12.02
N MET A 81 -13.75 -0.97 11.83
CA MET A 81 -12.46 -0.84 12.53
C MET A 81 -12.66 -0.73 14.03
N GLN A 82 -13.51 0.19 14.51
CA GLN A 82 -13.76 0.39 15.95
C GLN A 82 -14.30 -0.89 16.61
N ARG A 83 -15.23 -1.58 15.96
CA ARG A 83 -15.78 -2.86 16.45
C ARG A 83 -14.70 -3.94 16.56
N ALA A 84 -13.84 -4.08 15.55
CA ALA A 84 -12.75 -5.04 15.56
C ALA A 84 -11.70 -4.70 16.63
N VAL A 85 -11.30 -3.43 16.76
CA VAL A 85 -10.36 -2.96 17.78
C VAL A 85 -10.93 -3.20 19.19
N THR A 86 -12.22 -2.90 19.42
CA THR A 86 -12.89 -3.15 20.71
C THR A 86 -12.86 -4.64 21.05
N ALA A 87 -13.26 -5.52 20.12
CA ALA A 87 -13.26 -6.96 20.37
C ALA A 87 -11.86 -7.53 20.69
N LEU A 88 -10.84 -7.02 20.03
CA LEU A 88 -9.44 -7.40 20.34
C LEU A 88 -9.01 -6.87 21.71
N THR A 89 -9.34 -5.61 22.03
CA THR A 89 -9.00 -4.97 23.31
C THR A 89 -9.68 -5.67 24.49
N ASP A 90 -10.96 -6.05 24.36
CA ASP A 90 -11.73 -6.78 25.37
C ASP A 90 -11.11 -8.18 25.63
N ALA A 91 -10.47 -8.75 24.63
CA ALA A 91 -9.69 -9.98 24.76
C ALA A 91 -8.24 -9.77 25.26
N GLY A 92 -7.88 -8.56 25.67
CA GLY A 92 -6.53 -8.21 26.12
C GLY A 92 -5.48 -8.14 25.01
N ILE A 93 -5.89 -8.02 23.76
CA ILE A 93 -5.02 -7.99 22.59
C ILE A 93 -4.89 -6.56 22.06
N ARG A 94 -3.68 -6.01 22.08
CA ARG A 94 -3.38 -4.73 21.45
C ARG A 94 -3.25 -4.91 19.94
N SER A 95 -4.02 -4.16 19.18
CA SER A 95 -3.90 -4.07 17.72
C SER A 95 -3.30 -2.73 17.29
N VAL A 96 -2.48 -2.73 16.25
CA VAL A 96 -1.85 -1.54 15.68
C VAL A 96 -2.37 -1.33 14.26
N MET A 97 -2.89 -0.14 13.97
CA MET A 97 -3.32 0.25 12.63
C MET A 97 -2.10 0.52 11.75
N ILE A 98 -1.88 -0.28 10.73
CA ILE A 98 -0.65 -0.19 9.91
C ILE A 98 -0.82 0.54 8.56
N LYS A 99 -2.06 0.80 8.14
CA LYS A 99 -2.42 1.53 6.91
C LYS A 99 -3.77 2.21 7.10
N GLY A 100 -4.45 2.52 5.99
CA GLY A 100 -5.83 2.98 6.04
C GLY A 100 -5.96 4.33 6.75
N PHE A 101 -6.51 4.34 7.95
CA PHE A 101 -6.80 5.54 8.74
C PHE A 101 -5.56 6.34 9.12
N THR A 102 -4.42 5.68 9.42
CA THR A 102 -3.16 6.35 9.77
C THR A 102 -2.65 7.26 8.64
N LEU A 103 -2.97 6.90 7.39
CA LEU A 103 -2.59 7.67 6.21
C LEU A 103 -3.69 8.63 5.77
N ALA A 104 -4.96 8.22 5.87
CA ALA A 104 -6.09 9.04 5.44
C ALA A 104 -6.20 10.37 6.19
N ARG A 105 -5.90 10.38 7.49
CA ARG A 105 -5.89 11.60 8.32
C ARG A 105 -4.88 12.68 7.85
N LEU A 106 -3.92 12.31 7.01
CA LEU A 106 -2.93 13.22 6.45
C LEU A 106 -3.44 13.98 5.22
N TYR A 107 -4.52 13.51 4.63
CA TYR A 107 -5.19 14.19 3.53
C TYR A 107 -6.01 15.37 4.04
N ALA A 108 -6.28 16.36 3.18
CA ALA A 108 -7.11 17.52 3.55
C ALA A 108 -8.49 17.12 4.08
N LYS A 109 -9.06 16.08 3.50
CA LYS A 109 -10.27 15.38 3.95
C LYS A 109 -9.99 13.88 3.88
N PRO A 110 -10.13 13.13 4.97
CA PRO A 110 -9.76 11.70 5.00
C PRO A 110 -10.42 10.85 3.91
N TYR A 111 -11.65 11.15 3.51
CA TYR A 111 -12.37 10.42 2.47
C TYR A 111 -11.84 10.65 1.04
N LEU A 112 -10.93 11.60 0.84
CA LEU A 112 -10.25 11.79 -0.46
C LEU A 112 -9.21 10.70 -0.74
N ARG A 113 -8.76 10.00 0.30
CA ARG A 113 -7.97 8.78 0.12
C ARG A 113 -8.89 7.61 -0.19
N GLU A 114 -8.80 7.06 -1.39
CA GLU A 114 -9.60 5.87 -1.75
C GLU A 114 -9.16 4.65 -0.93
N TRP A 115 -10.14 3.88 -0.46
CA TRP A 115 -9.99 2.83 0.53
C TRP A 115 -10.08 1.43 -0.10
N GLY A 116 -9.48 0.44 0.59
CA GLY A 116 -9.62 -0.99 0.26
C GLY A 116 -10.10 -1.78 1.46
N ASP A 117 -9.31 -1.82 2.50
CA ASP A 117 -9.40 -2.69 3.66
C ASP A 117 -9.00 -1.97 4.96
N VAL A 118 -9.29 -2.59 6.10
CA VAL A 118 -8.82 -2.17 7.42
C VAL A 118 -7.74 -3.15 7.85
N ASP A 119 -6.50 -2.66 8.03
CA ASP A 119 -5.34 -3.49 8.37
C ASP A 119 -4.95 -3.29 9.84
N LEU A 120 -5.13 -4.34 10.65
CA LEU A 120 -4.79 -4.38 12.07
C LEU A 120 -3.65 -5.37 12.32
N PHE A 121 -2.51 -4.91 12.78
CA PHE A 121 -1.41 -5.77 13.18
C PHE A 121 -1.57 -6.18 14.65
N VAL A 122 -1.44 -7.48 14.93
CA VAL A 122 -1.45 -8.04 16.30
C VAL A 122 -0.17 -8.82 16.61
N GLY A 123 0.61 -9.18 15.59
CA GLY A 123 1.83 -9.95 15.74
C GLY A 123 1.62 -11.47 15.85
N LYS A 124 2.73 -12.19 15.86
CA LYS A 124 2.74 -13.66 15.75
C LYS A 124 2.09 -14.35 16.96
N GLU A 125 2.33 -13.84 18.17
CA GLU A 125 1.85 -14.46 19.42
C GLU A 125 0.35 -14.25 19.62
N ALA A 126 -0.16 -13.08 19.30
CA ALA A 126 -1.57 -12.75 19.47
C ALA A 126 -2.46 -13.13 18.26
N TYR A 127 -1.90 -13.66 17.18
CA TYR A 127 -2.63 -13.95 15.95
C TYR A 127 -3.76 -14.96 16.13
N HIS A 128 -3.50 -16.15 16.69
CA HIS A 128 -4.52 -17.17 16.91
C HIS A 128 -5.52 -16.78 18.02
N PRO A 129 -5.08 -16.23 19.17
CA PRO A 129 -6.02 -15.64 20.14
C PRO A 129 -6.90 -14.55 19.56
N GLY A 130 -6.34 -13.66 18.72
CA GLY A 130 -7.09 -12.59 18.06
C GLY A 130 -8.12 -13.10 17.08
N ALA A 131 -7.79 -14.11 16.27
CA ALA A 131 -8.74 -14.76 15.38
C ALA A 131 -9.90 -15.41 16.14
N ALA A 132 -9.61 -16.04 17.28
CA ALA A 132 -10.63 -16.61 18.16
C ALA A 132 -11.53 -15.53 18.77
N ALA A 133 -10.96 -14.40 19.22
CA ALA A 133 -11.71 -13.27 19.78
C ALA A 133 -12.64 -12.64 18.74
N LEU A 134 -12.15 -12.39 17.51
CA LEU A 134 -12.99 -11.84 16.44
C LEU A 134 -14.13 -12.80 16.04
N ARG A 135 -13.86 -14.10 15.98
CA ARG A 135 -14.95 -15.09 15.74
C ARG A 135 -16.00 -15.13 16.82
N ALA A 136 -15.58 -15.05 18.08
CA ALA A 136 -16.50 -15.04 19.20
C ALA A 136 -17.35 -13.77 19.24
N ALA A 137 -16.76 -12.61 18.91
CA ALA A 137 -17.46 -11.32 18.86
C ALA A 137 -18.41 -11.19 17.66
N PHE A 138 -18.12 -11.85 16.53
CA PHE A 138 -18.86 -11.71 15.28
C PHE A 138 -19.18 -13.07 14.65
N PRO A 139 -20.02 -13.91 15.31
CA PRO A 139 -20.30 -15.27 14.84
C PRO A 139 -20.99 -15.35 13.47
N GLU A 140 -21.75 -14.30 13.11
CA GLU A 140 -22.42 -14.19 11.81
C GLU A 140 -21.57 -13.55 10.72
N ALA A 141 -20.38 -13.06 11.03
CA ALA A 141 -19.51 -12.48 10.00
C ALA A 141 -19.10 -13.56 8.99
N ALA A 142 -19.17 -13.23 7.70
CA ALA A 142 -18.71 -14.10 6.63
C ALA A 142 -17.21 -14.37 6.82
N LEU A 143 -16.90 -15.58 7.26
CA LEU A 143 -15.55 -16.08 7.39
C LEU A 143 -15.15 -16.63 6.02
N PHE A 144 -14.04 -16.18 5.49
CA PHE A 144 -13.40 -16.87 4.38
C PHE A 144 -12.73 -18.14 4.96
N GLU A 145 -13.43 -19.28 4.90
CA GLU A 145 -13.04 -20.56 5.51
C GLU A 145 -11.61 -21.05 5.17
N ALA A 146 -11.01 -20.52 4.12
CA ALA A 146 -9.70 -20.95 3.63
C ALA A 146 -8.50 -20.34 4.36
N GLU A 147 -8.68 -19.44 5.34
CA GLU A 147 -7.60 -18.53 5.75
C GLU A 147 -7.18 -18.60 7.21
N GLU A 148 -7.68 -19.55 8.01
CA GLU A 148 -7.20 -19.73 9.39
C GLU A 148 -5.70 -20.00 9.48
N ASP A 149 -5.11 -20.62 8.45
CA ASP A 149 -3.69 -20.92 8.32
C ASP A 149 -2.95 -19.98 7.37
N HIS A 150 -3.58 -18.85 6.96
CA HIS A 150 -2.88 -17.91 6.10
C HIS A 150 -1.68 -17.32 6.85
N TYR A 151 -0.51 -17.38 6.22
CA TYR A 151 0.75 -17.04 6.90
C TYR A 151 0.87 -15.55 7.26
N LYS A 152 0.10 -14.67 6.60
CA LYS A 152 0.21 -13.21 6.72
C LYS A 152 -0.92 -12.60 7.56
N HIS A 153 -2.17 -12.89 7.24
CA HIS A 153 -3.34 -12.25 7.87
C HIS A 153 -4.55 -13.18 7.97
N TYR A 154 -5.46 -12.85 8.88
CA TYR A 154 -6.78 -13.43 9.05
C TYR A 154 -7.82 -12.40 8.59
N ASN A 155 -8.75 -12.82 7.72
CA ASN A 155 -9.76 -11.95 7.13
C ASN A 155 -11.13 -12.18 7.78
N ILE A 156 -11.80 -11.07 8.13
CA ILE A 156 -13.19 -11.05 8.54
C ILE A 156 -13.92 -9.92 7.80
N THR A 157 -15.17 -10.14 7.43
CA THR A 157 -15.98 -9.09 6.81
C THR A 157 -16.99 -8.55 7.82
N LEU A 158 -16.85 -7.28 8.17
CA LEU A 158 -17.78 -6.53 9.03
C LEU A 158 -18.44 -5.41 8.22
N GLU A 159 -19.76 -5.34 8.21
CA GLU A 159 -20.51 -4.26 7.53
C GLU A 159 -20.07 -4.03 6.07
N ARG A 160 -19.80 -5.09 5.33
CA ARG A 160 -19.26 -5.07 3.96
C ARG A 160 -17.81 -4.56 3.84
N THR A 161 -17.13 -4.38 4.96
CA THR A 161 -15.72 -3.97 5.03
C THR A 161 -14.85 -5.18 5.31
N ALA A 162 -13.80 -5.38 4.52
CA ALA A 162 -12.77 -6.34 4.83
C ALA A 162 -11.88 -5.80 5.95
N VAL A 163 -11.75 -6.57 7.03
CA VAL A 163 -10.81 -6.33 8.12
C VAL A 163 -9.76 -7.42 8.08
N GLU A 164 -8.51 -7.03 7.83
CA GLU A 164 -7.35 -7.91 7.77
C GLU A 164 -6.56 -7.80 9.09
N MET A 165 -6.61 -8.86 9.90
CA MET A 165 -5.80 -8.94 11.12
C MET A 165 -4.46 -9.60 10.80
N HIS A 166 -3.38 -8.83 10.87
CA HIS A 166 -2.05 -9.23 10.42
C HIS A 166 -1.21 -9.90 11.52
N ARG A 167 -0.63 -11.04 11.17
CA ARG A 167 0.42 -11.72 11.91
C ARG A 167 1.79 -11.10 11.67
N VAL A 168 2.02 -10.67 10.43
CA VAL A 168 3.20 -9.94 9.96
C VAL A 168 2.75 -8.83 9.03
N SER A 169 3.35 -7.64 9.13
CA SER A 169 2.94 -6.49 8.32
C SER A 169 3.37 -6.62 6.87
N ALA A 170 4.50 -7.29 6.61
CA ALA A 170 5.05 -7.50 5.27
C ALA A 170 5.72 -8.87 5.13
N SER A 171 5.94 -9.31 3.90
CA SER A 171 6.58 -10.59 3.59
C SER A 171 7.83 -10.41 2.77
N PHE A 172 8.92 -10.96 3.22
CA PHE A 172 10.17 -11.01 2.45
C PHE A 172 10.42 -12.44 1.97
N ALA A 173 10.71 -12.56 0.69
CA ALA A 173 11.00 -13.83 0.07
C ALA A 173 12.27 -14.49 0.64
N HIS A 174 13.31 -13.70 0.92
CA HIS A 174 14.58 -14.22 1.42
C HIS A 174 14.60 -14.30 2.96
N PRO A 175 14.97 -15.45 3.58
CA PRO A 175 14.89 -15.66 5.03
C PRO A 175 15.74 -14.69 5.87
N ARG A 176 16.86 -14.19 5.32
CA ARG A 176 17.68 -13.17 5.98
C ARG A 176 16.94 -11.83 6.05
N ASP A 177 16.34 -11.42 4.93
CA ASP A 177 15.65 -10.15 4.84
C ASP A 177 14.39 -10.17 5.71
N ALA A 178 13.68 -11.30 5.74
CA ALA A 178 12.56 -11.54 6.64
C ALA A 178 12.96 -11.35 8.11
N ARG A 179 14.09 -11.93 8.56
CA ARG A 179 14.57 -11.77 9.94
C ARG A 179 14.97 -10.34 10.28
N ILE A 180 15.56 -9.62 9.32
CA ILE A 180 15.91 -8.20 9.51
C ILE A 180 14.63 -7.38 9.68
N TYR A 181 13.64 -7.61 8.81
CA TYR A 181 12.37 -6.90 8.86
C TYR A 181 11.56 -7.27 10.11
N ASP A 182 11.50 -8.54 10.49
CA ASP A 182 10.85 -9.00 11.74
C ASP A 182 11.38 -8.25 12.97
N ALA A 183 12.70 -8.03 13.06
CA ALA A 183 13.28 -7.28 14.17
C ALA A 183 12.84 -5.81 14.21
N LEU A 184 12.75 -5.15 13.03
CA LEU A 184 12.24 -3.78 12.91
C LEU A 184 10.74 -3.70 13.23
N GLU A 185 9.97 -4.69 12.78
CA GLU A 185 8.54 -4.82 13.03
C GLU A 185 8.25 -4.99 14.53
N GLN A 186 8.98 -5.88 15.22
CA GLN A 186 8.83 -6.08 16.67
C GLN A 186 9.15 -4.82 17.46
N ASP A 187 10.23 -4.12 17.10
CA ASP A 187 10.56 -2.85 17.74
C ASP A 187 9.46 -1.80 17.54
N ALA A 188 9.03 -1.57 16.32
CA ALA A 188 8.14 -0.47 15.96
C ALA A 188 6.66 -0.71 16.30
N LEU A 189 6.16 -1.94 16.15
CA LEU A 189 4.74 -2.28 16.29
C LEU A 189 4.42 -2.89 17.66
N VAL A 190 5.35 -3.62 18.27
CA VAL A 190 5.12 -4.26 19.58
C VAL A 190 5.65 -3.40 20.71
N ALA A 191 6.90 -2.93 20.63
CA ALA A 191 7.53 -2.19 21.72
C ALA A 191 7.17 -0.69 21.70
N ASN A 192 7.23 -0.04 20.53
CA ASN A 192 7.18 1.42 20.40
C ASN A 192 5.96 1.97 19.63
N ALA A 193 4.91 1.17 19.39
CA ALA A 193 3.67 1.69 18.85
C ALA A 193 3.07 2.73 19.80
N TYR A 194 2.62 3.86 19.25
CA TYR A 194 2.03 4.94 20.05
C TYR A 194 0.52 5.05 19.85
N LEU A 195 -0.17 5.55 20.88
CA LEU A 195 -1.60 5.76 20.84
C LEU A 195 -1.91 7.09 20.12
N TYR A 196 -2.57 7.00 18.97
CA TYR A 196 -3.24 8.14 18.36
C TYR A 196 -4.61 8.30 19.00
N GLN A 197 -4.98 9.53 19.34
CA GLN A 197 -6.27 9.86 19.93
C GLN A 197 -6.78 11.18 19.35
N SER A 198 -8.03 11.15 18.90
CA SER A 198 -8.81 12.34 18.53
C SER A 198 -10.06 12.43 19.43
N ALA A 199 -10.95 13.37 19.16
CA ALA A 199 -12.22 13.50 19.88
C ALA A 199 -13.18 12.31 19.64
N GLU A 200 -13.06 11.64 18.49
CA GLU A 200 -14.01 10.63 18.01
C GLU A 200 -13.41 9.23 17.92
N GLU A 201 -12.07 9.13 17.75
CA GLU A 201 -11.40 7.87 17.41
C GLU A 201 -10.06 7.72 18.14
N GLN A 202 -9.70 6.47 18.44
CA GLN A 202 -8.39 6.14 18.96
C GLN A 202 -7.91 4.79 18.42
N TRP A 203 -6.60 4.69 18.15
CA TRP A 203 -5.93 3.45 17.77
C TRP A 203 -4.42 3.55 18.01
N TYR A 204 -3.72 2.42 18.02
CA TYR A 204 -2.26 2.43 18.02
C TYR A 204 -1.72 2.56 16.60
N GLU A 205 -0.68 3.37 16.43
CA GLU A 205 0.06 3.57 15.18
C GLU A 205 1.51 3.10 15.30
N PRO A 206 2.15 2.71 14.16
CA PRO A 206 3.57 2.43 14.13
C PRO A 206 4.42 3.66 14.48
N GLU A 207 5.62 3.42 15.02
CA GLU A 207 6.65 4.48 15.09
C GLU A 207 6.88 5.06 13.69
N TRP A 208 6.99 6.40 13.58
CA TRP A 208 6.94 7.10 12.30
C TRP A 208 8.02 6.68 11.29
N ARG A 209 9.28 6.47 11.72
CA ARG A 209 10.37 6.08 10.82
C ARG A 209 10.12 4.69 10.22
N PHE A 210 9.59 3.78 11.05
CA PHE A 210 9.16 2.46 10.58
C PHE A 210 7.95 2.58 9.65
N ASN A 211 6.97 3.43 9.96
CA ASN A 211 5.79 3.62 9.11
C ASN A 211 6.18 4.12 7.70
N VAL A 212 7.15 5.03 7.59
CA VAL A 212 7.72 5.46 6.30
C VAL A 212 8.35 4.28 5.55
N LEU A 213 9.18 3.48 6.23
CA LEU A 213 9.79 2.28 5.63
C LEU A 213 8.73 1.27 5.20
N PHE A 214 7.73 1.02 6.04
CA PHE A 214 6.64 0.07 5.78
C PHE A 214 5.77 0.49 4.59
N VAL A 215 5.31 1.75 4.56
CA VAL A 215 4.47 2.28 3.46
C VAL A 215 5.22 2.24 2.13
N PHE A 216 6.51 2.59 2.14
CA PHE A 216 7.38 2.43 0.97
C PHE A 216 7.46 0.98 0.52
N PHE A 217 7.81 0.06 1.46
CA PHE A 217 7.97 -1.35 1.13
C PHE A 217 6.66 -1.98 0.64
N HIS A 218 5.55 -1.65 1.29
CA HIS A 218 4.21 -2.11 0.87
C HIS A 218 3.88 -1.66 -0.58
N SER A 219 4.19 -0.42 -0.93
CA SER A 219 4.04 0.06 -2.31
C SER A 219 4.95 -0.71 -3.29
N TRP A 220 6.19 -0.99 -2.89
CA TRP A 220 7.12 -1.80 -3.68
C TRP A 220 6.64 -3.26 -3.82
N GLU A 221 6.15 -3.87 -2.74
CA GLU A 221 5.55 -5.22 -2.75
C GLU A 221 4.39 -5.29 -3.76
N HIS A 222 3.50 -4.29 -3.77
CA HIS A 222 2.44 -4.18 -4.78
C HIS A 222 2.97 -4.02 -6.21
N PHE A 223 4.09 -3.31 -6.38
CA PHE A 223 4.74 -3.21 -7.67
C PHE A 223 5.28 -4.56 -8.15
N VAL A 224 5.91 -5.32 -7.26
CA VAL A 224 6.58 -6.58 -7.55
C VAL A 224 5.62 -7.74 -7.71
N ASP A 225 4.74 -7.97 -6.72
CA ASP A 225 3.97 -9.21 -6.61
C ASP A 225 2.61 -9.13 -7.32
N SER A 226 1.85 -8.09 -7.05
CA SER A 226 0.48 -7.97 -7.57
C SER A 226 0.38 -7.14 -8.83
N ARG A 227 1.42 -6.40 -9.20
CA ARG A 227 1.43 -5.39 -10.27
C ARG A 227 0.30 -4.37 -10.13
N THR A 228 -0.15 -4.13 -8.90
CA THR A 228 -1.22 -3.19 -8.56
C THR A 228 -0.72 -1.92 -7.90
N ALA A 229 0.61 -1.66 -7.94
CA ALA A 229 1.13 -0.39 -7.47
C ALA A 229 0.47 0.76 -8.23
N VAL A 230 -0.01 1.72 -7.49
CA VAL A 230 -0.73 2.89 -7.99
C VAL A 230 -0.16 4.15 -7.39
N LEU A 231 -0.37 5.28 -8.07
CA LEU A 231 0.21 6.56 -7.65
C LEU A 231 -0.33 7.04 -6.30
N ARG A 232 -1.53 6.58 -5.88
CA ARG A 232 -2.05 6.82 -4.52
C ARG A 232 -1.05 6.42 -3.43
N GLN A 233 -0.31 5.31 -3.60
CA GLN A 233 0.67 4.86 -2.60
C GLN A 233 1.88 5.80 -2.51
N PHE A 234 2.25 6.45 -3.61
CA PHE A 234 3.26 7.51 -3.59
C PHE A 234 2.72 8.78 -2.92
N CYS A 235 1.43 9.11 -3.12
CA CYS A 235 0.76 10.21 -2.41
C CYS A 235 0.72 9.95 -0.90
N ASP A 236 0.35 8.74 -0.49
CA ASP A 236 0.38 8.30 0.91
C ASP A 236 1.76 8.54 1.54
N LEU A 237 2.82 8.11 0.86
CA LEU A 237 4.20 8.25 1.34
C LEU A 237 4.65 9.72 1.36
N ALA A 238 4.33 10.51 0.34
CA ALA A 238 4.65 11.93 0.28
C ALA A 238 3.96 12.71 1.41
N LEU A 239 2.68 12.43 1.69
CA LEU A 239 1.96 13.04 2.81
C LEU A 239 2.49 12.56 4.17
N LEU A 240 2.87 11.30 4.30
CA LEU A 240 3.48 10.78 5.53
C LEU A 240 4.82 11.48 5.83
N LEU A 241 5.62 11.75 4.82
CA LEU A 241 6.86 12.52 4.96
C LEU A 241 6.59 13.98 5.32
N SER A 242 5.62 14.65 4.66
CA SER A 242 5.39 16.08 4.83
C SER A 242 4.55 16.44 6.06
N LYS A 243 3.51 15.66 6.35
CA LYS A 243 2.50 15.97 7.39
C LYS A 243 2.50 14.99 8.56
N GLY A 244 3.06 13.79 8.37
CA GLY A 244 3.07 12.75 9.41
C GLY A 244 4.28 12.82 10.35
N LYS A 245 5.25 13.71 10.10
CA LYS A 245 6.49 13.82 10.88
C LYS A 245 6.22 14.33 12.30
N PRO A 246 6.63 13.59 13.36
CA PRO A 246 6.60 14.11 14.72
C PRO A 246 7.64 15.23 14.93
N ASP A 247 7.33 16.16 15.84
CA ASP A 247 8.22 17.33 16.10
C ASP A 247 9.58 16.93 16.67
N ASN A 248 9.63 15.84 17.45
CA ASN A 248 10.84 15.33 18.10
C ASN A 248 11.73 14.45 17.20
N VAL A 249 11.39 14.27 15.93
CA VAL A 249 12.18 13.46 14.97
C VAL A 249 12.65 14.35 13.83
N SER A 250 13.91 14.26 13.45
CA SER A 250 14.45 15.01 12.31
C SER A 250 14.46 14.17 11.01
N TYR A 251 14.49 14.85 9.86
CA TYR A 251 14.72 14.18 8.57
C TYR A 251 16.11 13.54 8.47
N ALA A 252 17.10 14.07 9.21
CA ALA A 252 18.44 13.48 9.29
C ALA A 252 18.42 12.13 10.03
N ASP A 253 17.62 12.02 11.11
CA ASP A 253 17.41 10.74 11.81
C ASP A 253 16.71 9.74 10.91
N LEU A 254 15.67 10.18 10.17
CA LEU A 254 15.00 9.32 9.19
C LEU A 254 15.95 8.90 8.06
N ALA A 255 16.79 9.81 7.55
CA ALA A 255 17.77 9.47 6.51
C ALA A 255 18.74 8.38 6.99
N THR A 256 19.25 8.50 8.22
CA THR A 256 20.14 7.51 8.84
C THR A 256 19.43 6.15 9.01
N TYR A 257 18.19 6.19 9.51
CA TYR A 257 17.36 4.99 9.70
C TYR A 257 17.09 4.27 8.37
N LEU A 258 16.64 5.00 7.35
CA LEU A 258 16.36 4.46 6.02
C LEU A 258 17.63 3.94 5.35
N GLN A 259 18.72 4.72 5.36
CA GLN A 259 19.98 4.29 4.76
C GLN A 259 20.50 2.99 5.35
N THR A 260 20.42 2.85 6.67
CA THR A 260 20.88 1.66 7.38
C THR A 260 20.02 0.44 7.05
N ASN A 261 18.72 0.56 7.15
CA ASN A 261 17.80 -0.58 7.06
C ASN A 261 17.52 -0.98 5.60
N LEU A 262 17.34 0.00 4.70
CA LEU A 262 17.13 -0.28 3.28
C LEU A 262 18.38 -0.88 2.61
N ARG A 263 19.59 -0.50 3.05
CA ARG A 263 20.81 -1.16 2.57
C ARG A 263 20.87 -2.63 2.96
N LYS A 264 20.47 -2.97 4.20
CA LYS A 264 20.40 -4.37 4.67
C LYS A 264 19.36 -5.19 3.92
N LEU A 265 18.24 -4.56 3.53
CA LEU A 265 17.12 -5.15 2.80
C LEU A 265 17.29 -5.10 1.27
N HIS A 266 18.40 -4.58 0.77
CA HIS A 266 18.66 -4.38 -0.66
C HIS A 266 17.61 -3.50 -1.37
N LEU A 267 17.09 -2.48 -0.71
CA LEU A 267 16.04 -1.59 -1.23
C LEU A 267 16.43 -0.11 -1.27
N LEU A 268 17.70 0.23 -0.93
CA LEU A 268 18.15 1.62 -0.89
C LEU A 268 18.05 2.30 -2.26
N GLU A 269 18.43 1.60 -3.33
CA GLU A 269 18.35 2.17 -4.67
C GLU A 269 16.90 2.35 -5.13
N VAL A 270 15.99 1.45 -4.75
CA VAL A 270 14.54 1.61 -5.02
C VAL A 270 13.98 2.82 -4.28
N TRP A 271 14.38 3.03 -3.01
CA TRP A 271 13.98 4.22 -2.26
C TRP A 271 14.36 5.51 -2.99
N LYS A 272 15.57 5.59 -3.55
CA LYS A 272 16.01 6.77 -4.31
C LYS A 272 15.11 7.03 -5.53
N LEU A 273 14.65 5.98 -6.20
CA LEU A 273 13.70 6.11 -7.31
C LEU A 273 12.35 6.70 -6.81
N TYR A 274 11.85 6.21 -5.69
CA TYR A 274 10.64 6.72 -5.04
C TYR A 274 10.82 8.18 -4.61
N ALA A 275 11.95 8.51 -3.99
CA ALA A 275 12.29 9.86 -3.58
C ALA A 275 12.29 10.82 -4.79
N TYR A 276 12.92 10.42 -5.90
CA TYR A 276 12.89 11.19 -7.14
C TYR A 276 11.45 11.41 -7.64
N ILE A 277 10.63 10.36 -7.67
CA ILE A 277 9.24 10.44 -8.12
C ILE A 277 8.44 11.39 -7.23
N MET A 278 8.56 11.30 -5.91
CA MET A 278 7.83 12.17 -4.98
C MET A 278 8.24 13.64 -5.11
N VAL A 279 9.53 13.93 -5.24
CA VAL A 279 10.02 15.31 -5.41
C VAL A 279 9.68 15.83 -6.80
N HIS A 280 10.08 15.11 -7.84
CA HIS A 280 10.00 15.60 -9.20
C HIS A 280 8.57 15.61 -9.77
N TYR A 281 7.79 14.55 -9.51
CA TYR A 281 6.43 14.43 -10.05
C TYR A 281 5.34 14.87 -9.08
N LEU A 282 5.45 14.61 -7.77
CA LEU A 282 4.42 15.02 -6.82
C LEU A 282 4.68 16.38 -6.17
N GLY A 283 5.89 16.93 -6.27
CA GLY A 283 6.23 18.25 -5.75
C GLY A 283 6.55 18.27 -4.26
N LEU A 284 6.86 17.12 -3.65
CA LEU A 284 7.33 17.06 -2.27
C LEU A 284 8.63 17.87 -2.14
N PRO A 285 8.77 18.80 -1.16
CA PRO A 285 10.01 19.55 -0.97
C PRO A 285 11.21 18.62 -0.73
N GLU A 286 12.34 18.87 -1.41
CA GLU A 286 13.56 18.07 -1.25
C GLU A 286 14.02 17.98 0.21
N SER A 287 13.88 19.05 0.98
CA SER A 287 14.21 19.10 2.41
C SER A 287 13.39 18.14 3.27
N GLN A 288 12.26 17.66 2.76
CA GLN A 288 11.38 16.69 3.42
C GLN A 288 11.53 15.27 2.85
N CYS A 289 12.39 15.07 1.85
CA CYS A 289 12.59 13.80 1.17
C CYS A 289 14.00 13.24 1.42
N PRO A 290 14.20 12.43 2.47
CA PRO A 290 15.50 11.86 2.77
C PRO A 290 16.08 11.05 1.63
N LEU A 291 17.40 11.19 1.41
CA LEU A 291 18.16 10.42 0.40
C LEU A 291 17.73 10.69 -1.05
N TYR A 292 17.05 11.81 -1.31
CA TYR A 292 16.77 12.28 -2.66
C TYR A 292 18.07 12.50 -3.45
N THR A 293 18.05 12.19 -4.74
CA THR A 293 19.15 12.44 -5.67
C THR A 293 18.65 12.42 -7.12
N ASP A 294 19.20 13.28 -7.95
CA ASP A 294 18.97 13.29 -9.40
C ASP A 294 19.75 12.20 -10.17
N ALA A 295 20.75 11.59 -9.51
CA ALA A 295 21.60 10.59 -10.15
C ALA A 295 20.84 9.33 -10.64
N CYS A 296 19.62 9.09 -10.12
CA CYS A 296 18.78 7.95 -10.49
C CYS A 296 17.66 8.31 -11.50
N ARG A 297 17.67 9.52 -12.07
CA ARG A 297 16.61 10.10 -12.89
C ARG A 297 16.07 9.14 -13.95
N GLU A 298 16.90 8.64 -14.82
CA GLU A 298 16.49 7.78 -15.95
C GLU A 298 15.72 6.53 -15.46
N LYS A 299 16.22 5.88 -14.41
CA LYS A 299 15.55 4.72 -13.81
C LYS A 299 14.25 5.10 -13.10
N ALA A 300 14.21 6.26 -12.45
CA ALA A 300 13.02 6.75 -11.76
C ALA A 300 11.90 7.10 -12.74
N GLU A 301 12.24 7.75 -13.87
CA GLU A 301 11.30 8.02 -14.97
C GLU A 301 10.75 6.71 -15.57
N ALA A 302 11.60 5.70 -15.74
CA ALA A 302 11.17 4.38 -16.19
C ALA A 302 10.23 3.67 -15.20
N LEU A 303 10.50 3.76 -13.90
CA LEU A 303 9.62 3.23 -12.85
C LEU A 303 8.28 3.96 -12.84
N PHE A 304 8.30 5.29 -12.89
CA PHE A 304 7.11 6.12 -12.94
C PHE A 304 6.22 5.78 -14.15
N ALA A 305 6.81 5.68 -15.34
CA ALA A 305 6.11 5.25 -16.54
C ALA A 305 5.52 3.84 -16.40
N ALA A 306 6.24 2.91 -15.77
CA ALA A 306 5.75 1.56 -15.50
C ALA A 306 4.56 1.55 -14.53
N VAL A 307 4.54 2.41 -13.50
CA VAL A 307 3.40 2.57 -12.58
C VAL A 307 2.18 3.16 -13.30
N LEU A 308 2.35 4.24 -14.05
CA LEU A 308 1.25 4.89 -14.77
C LEU A 308 0.58 4.00 -15.83
N ASN A 309 1.36 3.16 -16.51
CA ASN A 309 0.88 2.33 -17.62
C ASN A 309 0.41 0.94 -17.19
N ARG A 310 0.47 0.61 -15.90
CA ARG A 310 0.01 -0.71 -15.43
C ARG A 310 -1.51 -0.84 -15.52
N PRO A 311 -2.03 -2.03 -15.91
CA PRO A 311 -3.45 -2.29 -15.85
C PRO A 311 -3.90 -2.36 -14.39
N ALA A 312 -5.06 -1.78 -14.09
CA ALA A 312 -5.64 -1.72 -12.74
C ALA A 312 -5.92 -3.09 -12.09
N LYS A 313 -6.01 -4.15 -12.88
CA LYS A 313 -6.16 -5.55 -12.40
C LYS A 313 -5.41 -6.49 -13.34
N ARG A 314 -4.61 -7.41 -12.77
CA ARG A 314 -4.17 -8.60 -13.51
C ARG A 314 -5.40 -9.40 -13.96
N PRO A 315 -5.42 -9.92 -15.19
CA PRO A 315 -6.36 -11.00 -15.53
C PRO A 315 -6.21 -12.10 -14.47
N LYS A 316 -7.33 -12.61 -13.96
CA LYS A 316 -7.28 -13.69 -12.93
C LYS A 316 -6.47 -14.83 -13.53
N GLU A 317 -5.36 -15.22 -12.89
CA GLU A 317 -4.50 -16.34 -13.32
C GLU A 317 -5.31 -17.63 -13.50
N LYS A 318 -6.42 -17.78 -12.79
CA LYS A 318 -7.35 -18.92 -12.91
C LYS A 318 -7.89 -19.11 -14.33
N ASP A 319 -8.06 -18.03 -15.10
CA ASP A 319 -8.69 -18.09 -16.43
C ASP A 319 -7.70 -18.38 -17.57
N THR A 320 -6.39 -18.23 -17.31
CA THR A 320 -5.32 -18.36 -18.33
C THR A 320 -4.32 -19.47 -18.04
N ALA A 321 -4.30 -20.01 -16.81
CA ALA A 321 -3.33 -21.03 -16.42
C ALA A 321 -3.69 -22.41 -17.01
N PRO A 322 -2.72 -23.17 -17.54
CA PRO A 322 -2.95 -24.52 -18.04
C PRO A 322 -3.51 -25.46 -16.94
N LYS A 323 -4.47 -26.31 -17.30
CA LYS A 323 -5.04 -27.31 -16.38
C LYS A 323 -4.03 -28.41 -15.99
N ASN A 324 -3.09 -28.73 -16.88
CA ASN A 324 -2.04 -29.71 -16.60
C ASN A 324 -1.03 -29.14 -15.60
N ILE A 325 -0.73 -29.92 -14.55
CA ILE A 325 0.11 -29.49 -13.42
C ILE A 325 1.53 -29.10 -13.82
N ILE A 326 2.14 -29.83 -14.75
CA ILE A 326 3.51 -29.56 -15.24
C ILE A 326 3.51 -28.27 -16.06
N LEU A 327 2.55 -28.16 -17.00
CA LEU A 327 2.42 -26.95 -17.82
C LEU A 327 2.07 -25.73 -16.96
N ARG A 328 1.27 -25.87 -15.89
CA ARG A 328 0.97 -24.80 -14.95
C ARG A 328 2.22 -24.36 -14.17
N LYS A 329 3.04 -25.31 -13.70
CA LYS A 329 4.33 -24.98 -13.05
C LYS A 329 5.28 -24.22 -13.98
N LEU A 330 5.40 -24.68 -15.23
CA LEU A 330 6.20 -24.00 -16.24
C LEU A 330 5.66 -22.61 -16.57
N TYR A 331 4.35 -22.45 -16.67
CA TYR A 331 3.67 -21.18 -16.88
C TYR A 331 3.94 -20.20 -15.72
N THR A 332 3.75 -20.66 -14.47
CA THR A 332 4.03 -19.85 -13.27
C THR A 332 5.51 -19.45 -13.19
N PHE A 333 6.42 -20.38 -13.46
CA PHE A 333 7.86 -20.09 -13.50
C PHE A 333 8.19 -19.06 -14.58
N ARG A 334 7.61 -19.18 -15.78
CA ARG A 334 7.81 -18.21 -16.88
C ARG A 334 7.30 -16.81 -16.49
N LEU A 335 6.14 -16.73 -15.83
CA LEU A 335 5.62 -15.45 -15.33
C LEU A 335 6.55 -14.83 -14.28
N ARG A 336 6.98 -15.62 -13.29
CA ARG A 336 7.90 -15.14 -12.24
C ARG A 336 9.27 -14.73 -12.79
N TRP A 337 9.75 -15.46 -13.80
CA TRP A 337 10.98 -15.10 -14.50
C TRP A 337 10.83 -13.78 -15.27
N HIS A 338 9.72 -13.58 -15.94
CA HIS A 338 9.43 -12.31 -16.61
C HIS A 338 9.37 -11.17 -15.60
N ASP A 339 8.66 -11.35 -14.49
CA ASP A 339 8.57 -10.36 -13.41
C ASP A 339 9.94 -10.03 -12.83
N ALA A 340 10.73 -11.05 -12.55
CA ALA A 340 12.09 -10.87 -12.05
C ALA A 340 13.00 -10.07 -13.02
N ARG A 341 12.85 -10.26 -14.32
CA ARG A 341 13.58 -9.48 -15.34
C ARG A 341 13.19 -8.00 -15.31
N GLU A 342 11.91 -7.70 -15.18
CA GLU A 342 11.44 -6.32 -15.06
C GLU A 342 11.98 -5.66 -13.79
N ILE A 343 11.90 -6.37 -12.66
CA ILE A 343 12.38 -5.89 -11.36
C ILE A 343 13.88 -5.71 -11.35
N ALA A 344 14.64 -6.60 -12.01
CA ALA A 344 16.10 -6.52 -12.11
C ALA A 344 16.59 -5.22 -12.77
N ARG A 345 15.76 -4.54 -13.55
CA ARG A 345 16.07 -3.21 -14.11
C ARG A 345 16.20 -2.14 -13.02
N PHE A 346 15.49 -2.31 -11.91
CA PHE A 346 15.45 -1.39 -10.79
C PHE A 346 16.32 -1.88 -9.63
N GLU A 347 16.16 -3.16 -9.24
CA GLU A 347 16.91 -3.77 -8.13
C GLU A 347 17.27 -5.24 -8.44
N PRO A 348 18.46 -5.50 -8.97
CA PRO A 348 18.87 -6.84 -9.41
C PRO A 348 19.08 -7.84 -8.27
N VAL A 349 19.44 -7.37 -7.05
CA VAL A 349 19.64 -8.27 -5.90
C VAL A 349 18.29 -8.77 -5.40
N TYR A 350 17.31 -7.87 -5.26
CA TYR A 350 15.95 -8.22 -4.87
C TYR A 350 15.30 -9.20 -5.87
N ALA A 351 15.48 -8.95 -7.17
CA ALA A 351 15.00 -9.84 -8.22
C ALA A 351 15.59 -11.26 -8.13
N ARG A 352 16.90 -11.38 -7.84
CA ARG A 352 17.56 -12.68 -7.61
C ARG A 352 17.02 -13.40 -6.40
N HIS A 353 16.82 -12.69 -5.28
CA HIS A 353 16.22 -13.24 -4.06
C HIS A 353 14.81 -13.78 -4.32
N MET A 354 14.01 -13.06 -5.07
CA MET A 354 12.64 -13.47 -5.43
C MET A 354 12.65 -14.78 -6.26
N VAL A 355 13.53 -14.91 -7.26
CA VAL A 355 13.65 -16.14 -8.06
C VAL A 355 14.16 -17.31 -7.22
N ALA A 356 15.22 -17.10 -6.44
CA ALA A 356 15.80 -18.14 -5.59
C ALA A 356 14.78 -18.70 -4.60
N THR A 357 13.97 -17.83 -4.00
CA THR A 357 12.92 -18.24 -3.05
C THR A 357 11.79 -18.98 -3.75
N THR A 358 11.36 -18.55 -4.92
CA THR A 358 10.33 -19.27 -5.71
C THR A 358 10.79 -20.70 -6.00
N ILE A 359 12.05 -20.89 -6.35
CA ILE A 359 12.64 -22.22 -6.60
C ILE A 359 12.70 -23.04 -5.30
N ALA A 360 13.20 -22.45 -4.20
CA ALA A 360 13.32 -23.13 -2.92
C ALA A 360 11.95 -23.57 -2.37
N GLN A 361 10.96 -22.69 -2.37
CA GLN A 361 9.58 -23.02 -1.94
C GLN A 361 8.93 -24.10 -2.81
N SER A 362 9.17 -24.06 -4.13
CA SER A 362 8.67 -25.10 -5.04
C SER A 362 9.30 -26.45 -4.75
N TRP A 363 10.59 -26.47 -4.40
CA TRP A 363 11.34 -27.67 -4.03
C TRP A 363 10.91 -28.23 -2.68
N ASP A 364 10.69 -27.37 -1.68
CA ASP A 364 10.21 -27.80 -0.35
C ASP A 364 8.79 -28.36 -0.39
N ARG A 365 7.89 -27.78 -1.20
CA ARG A 365 6.55 -28.33 -1.44
C ARG A 365 6.62 -29.71 -2.13
N PHE A 366 7.53 -29.84 -3.09
CA PHE A 366 7.76 -31.12 -3.77
C PHE A 366 8.21 -32.22 -2.78
N LYS A 367 9.20 -31.88 -1.90
CA LYS A 367 9.70 -32.82 -0.89
C LYS A 367 8.63 -33.24 0.13
N ARG A 368 7.71 -32.32 0.49
CA ARG A 368 6.62 -32.62 1.44
C ARG A 368 5.44 -33.37 0.82
N GLY A 369 5.50 -33.68 -0.47
CA GLY A 369 4.39 -34.33 -1.18
C GLY A 369 3.12 -33.48 -1.24
N GLU A 370 3.22 -32.19 -0.95
CA GLU A 370 2.13 -31.24 -1.06
C GLU A 370 1.80 -31.03 -2.55
N ASN A 371 1.05 -31.97 -3.07
CA ASN A 371 0.42 -31.81 -4.37
C ASN A 371 -0.51 -30.62 -4.30
N THR A 372 -0.32 -29.72 -5.21
CA THR A 372 -1.00 -28.48 -5.60
C THR A 372 -2.55 -28.53 -5.59
N ARG A 373 -3.22 -29.31 -4.74
CA ARG A 373 -4.68 -29.36 -4.59
C ARG A 373 -5.29 -28.18 -3.81
N LYS A 374 -4.49 -27.31 -3.18
CA LYS A 374 -4.98 -26.16 -2.39
C LYS A 374 -5.02 -24.83 -3.18
N TRP A 375 -5.21 -24.85 -4.49
CA TRP A 375 -5.48 -23.69 -5.32
C TRP A 375 -6.80 -23.80 -6.10
N GLU A 376 -7.72 -24.61 -5.61
CA GLU A 376 -9.11 -24.65 -6.08
C GLU A 376 -9.98 -23.68 -5.30
#